data_a2821316e82dca3757bc6383f732af43
#
_entry.id   a2821316e82dca3757bc6383f732af43
#
_cell.length_a   1.000
_cell.length_b   1.000
_cell.length_c   1.000
_cell.angle_alpha   90.00
_cell.angle_beta   90.00
_cell.angle_gamma   90.00
#
_symmetry.space_group_name_H-M   'P 1'
#
loop_
_entity.id
_entity.type
_entity.pdbx_description
1 polymer ?
#
loop_
_entity_poly.entity_id
_entity_poly.type
_entity_poly.pdbx_seq_one_letter_code
_entity_poly.pdbx_strand_id
1 'polypeptide(L)'
;MPITSHLLELRKRLVIIFLTVLVFSFISFLFSEDLIKNLMSLSKGYKFIYNTPEALIIQSLKLAIMSGIVLSSPVIFFNIWMFVSPALKFTERVVITIIFTLGVVLFLMGCIFAYYIIIPFVLKFFVESNSISELQAYVTLEGYISIIVSFFIAFGLVFELPVVLLCLDIAGIARRKTFVNMRKFAIVIICIVSGIITPPDVFSLIVTAIPMVILFELSLFIMYLYEKITKKN
;
A
#
# COMPACT_ATOMS: atom_id res chain seq x y z
N MET A 1 -30.53 -5.44 10.33
CA MET A 1 -30.54 -3.97 10.54
C MET A 1 -31.15 -3.30 9.32
N PRO A 2 -31.97 -2.24 9.44
CA PRO A 2 -32.49 -1.51 8.27
C PRO A 2 -31.30 -0.88 7.50
N ILE A 3 -31.40 -0.84 6.17
CA ILE A 3 -30.35 -0.33 5.26
C ILE A 3 -29.94 1.08 5.64
N THR A 4 -30.88 1.89 6.14
CA THR A 4 -30.63 3.28 6.59
C THR A 4 -29.67 3.38 7.77
N SER A 5 -29.76 2.46 8.75
CA SER A 5 -28.83 2.46 9.90
C SER A 5 -27.41 2.07 9.49
N HIS A 6 -27.26 1.16 8.53
CA HIS A 6 -25.95 0.76 7.99
C HIS A 6 -25.28 1.90 7.22
N LEU A 7 -26.06 2.67 6.44
CA LEU A 7 -25.54 3.86 5.73
C LEU A 7 -25.11 4.97 6.70
N LEU A 8 -25.86 5.19 7.78
CA LEU A 8 -25.47 6.15 8.82
C LEU A 8 -24.18 5.73 9.55
N GLU A 9 -24.01 4.44 9.80
CA GLU A 9 -22.77 3.91 10.39
C GLU A 9 -21.59 4.10 9.45
N LEU A 10 -21.73 3.79 8.15
CA LEU A 10 -20.71 4.03 7.13
C LEU A 10 -20.26 5.49 7.12
N ARG A 11 -21.22 6.42 7.07
CA ARG A 11 -20.93 7.87 7.11
C ARG A 11 -20.12 8.26 8.35
N LYS A 12 -20.53 7.79 9.53
CA LYS A 12 -19.84 8.07 10.80
C LYS A 12 -18.39 7.55 10.75
N ARG A 13 -18.16 6.31 10.25
CA ARG A 13 -16.84 5.71 10.14
C ARG A 13 -15.94 6.47 9.16
N LEU A 14 -16.48 6.83 8.00
CA LEU A 14 -15.74 7.62 7.01
C LEU A 14 -15.31 8.99 7.55
N VAL A 15 -16.18 9.67 8.31
CA VAL A 15 -15.83 10.94 8.96
C VAL A 15 -14.71 10.75 9.98
N ILE A 16 -14.75 9.70 10.80
CA ILE A 16 -13.69 9.41 11.78
C ILE A 16 -12.36 9.15 11.06
N ILE A 17 -12.37 8.30 10.02
CA ILE A 17 -11.17 8.02 9.22
C ILE A 17 -10.60 9.31 8.62
N PHE A 18 -11.46 10.10 7.97
CA PHE A 18 -11.04 11.37 7.35
C PHE A 18 -10.41 12.34 8.36
N LEU A 19 -11.06 12.55 9.50
CA LEU A 19 -10.54 13.44 10.55
C LEU A 19 -9.22 12.91 11.13
N THR A 20 -9.10 11.60 11.33
CA THR A 20 -7.85 10.98 11.83
C THR A 20 -6.72 11.17 10.83
N VAL A 21 -6.95 10.89 9.55
CA VAL A 21 -5.96 11.12 8.48
C VAL A 21 -5.56 12.60 8.44
N LEU A 22 -6.53 13.51 8.52
CA LEU A 22 -6.27 14.95 8.50
C LEU A 22 -5.38 15.38 9.68
N VAL A 23 -5.67 14.92 10.90
CA VAL A 23 -4.86 15.23 12.10
C VAL A 23 -3.43 14.70 11.96
N PHE A 24 -3.27 13.42 11.57
CA PHE A 24 -1.93 12.85 11.40
C PHE A 24 -1.18 13.48 10.21
N SER A 25 -1.88 13.86 9.14
CA SER A 25 -1.26 14.60 8.03
C SER A 25 -0.79 15.99 8.47
N PHE A 26 -1.57 16.67 9.29
CA PHE A 26 -1.15 17.98 9.84
C PHE A 26 0.08 17.83 10.74
N ILE A 27 0.12 16.84 11.62
CA ILE A 27 1.30 16.53 12.45
C ILE A 27 2.50 16.22 11.56
N SER A 28 2.33 15.34 10.55
CA SER A 28 3.40 14.96 9.63
C SER A 28 3.93 16.15 8.81
N PHE A 29 3.06 17.12 8.51
CA PHE A 29 3.48 18.34 7.80
C PHE A 29 4.49 19.17 8.59
N LEU A 30 4.36 19.21 9.93
CA LEU A 30 5.33 19.91 10.79
C LEU A 30 6.75 19.30 10.72
N PHE A 31 6.85 18.02 10.37
CA PHE A 31 8.10 17.29 10.21
C PHE A 31 8.47 17.04 8.74
N SER A 32 7.83 17.73 7.81
CA SER A 32 7.97 17.46 6.36
C SER A 32 9.40 17.68 5.86
N GLU A 33 10.13 18.65 6.39
CA GLU A 33 11.54 18.88 6.03
C GLU A 33 12.44 17.69 6.39
N ASP A 34 12.25 17.11 7.58
CA ASP A 34 13.03 15.95 8.03
C ASP A 34 12.66 14.71 7.23
N LEU A 35 11.37 14.54 6.87
CA LEU A 35 10.91 13.47 5.99
C LEU A 35 11.57 13.59 4.61
N ILE A 36 11.60 14.79 4.01
CA ILE A 36 12.27 15.02 2.72
C ILE A 36 13.76 14.71 2.83
N LYS A 37 14.45 15.20 3.85
CA LYS A 37 15.88 14.93 4.07
C LYS A 37 16.19 13.44 4.20
N ASN A 38 15.37 12.71 4.96
CA ASN A 38 15.50 11.26 5.11
C ASN A 38 15.31 10.53 3.78
N LEU A 39 14.31 10.91 3.00
CA LEU A 39 14.08 10.31 1.69
C LEU A 39 15.22 10.62 0.71
N MET A 40 15.71 11.86 0.69
CA MET A 40 16.86 12.24 -0.13
C MET A 40 18.14 11.47 0.26
N SER A 41 18.30 11.07 1.50
CA SER A 41 19.44 10.26 1.96
C SER A 41 19.49 8.84 1.35
N LEU A 42 18.36 8.32 0.87
CA LEU A 42 18.29 7.03 0.15
C LEU A 42 18.91 7.09 -1.24
N SER A 43 19.00 8.27 -1.83
CA SER A 43 19.45 8.51 -3.20
C SER A 43 20.87 9.07 -3.25
N LYS A 44 21.84 8.29 -2.74
CA LYS A 44 23.27 8.67 -2.80
C LYS A 44 23.71 8.82 -4.25
N GLY A 45 24.15 10.03 -4.64
CA GLY A 45 24.68 10.30 -5.97
C GLY A 45 23.80 11.15 -6.88
N TYR A 46 22.55 11.46 -6.48
CA TYR A 46 21.70 12.40 -7.22
C TYR A 46 21.87 13.83 -6.74
N LYS A 47 21.84 14.78 -7.68
CA LYS A 47 21.63 16.19 -7.39
C LYS A 47 20.17 16.54 -7.63
N PHE A 48 19.49 16.98 -6.58
CA PHE A 48 18.10 17.39 -6.67
C PHE A 48 17.95 18.81 -7.14
N ILE A 49 17.00 19.03 -8.04
CA ILE A 49 16.57 20.36 -8.47
C ILE A 49 15.07 20.47 -8.25
N TYR A 50 14.59 21.67 -8.04
CA TYR A 50 13.16 21.99 -8.06
C TYR A 50 12.90 22.99 -9.18
N ASN A 51 11.79 22.78 -9.91
CA ASN A 51 11.48 23.60 -11.08
C ASN A 51 10.82 24.92 -10.69
N THR A 52 10.06 24.92 -9.60
CA THR A 52 9.34 26.09 -9.08
C THR A 52 9.44 26.19 -7.58
N PRO A 53 9.44 27.41 -6.98
CA PRO A 53 9.46 27.57 -5.53
C PRO A 53 8.31 26.86 -4.79
N GLU A 54 7.12 26.79 -5.43
CA GLU A 54 5.94 26.13 -4.89
C GLU A 54 6.09 24.62 -4.82
N ALA A 55 7.00 24.04 -5.61
CA ALA A 55 7.23 22.59 -5.65
C ALA A 55 7.54 22.02 -4.26
N LEU A 56 8.34 22.70 -3.45
CA LEU A 56 8.67 22.25 -2.09
C LEU A 56 7.43 22.13 -1.21
N ILE A 57 6.53 23.11 -1.25
CA ILE A 57 5.30 23.10 -0.44
C ILE A 57 4.39 21.96 -0.89
N ILE A 58 4.23 21.79 -2.20
CA ILE A 58 3.39 20.72 -2.78
C ILE A 58 3.94 19.34 -2.40
N GLN A 59 5.27 19.14 -2.47
CA GLN A 59 5.88 17.87 -2.09
C GLN A 59 5.80 17.62 -0.58
N SER A 60 5.95 18.65 0.24
CA SER A 60 5.72 18.57 1.69
C SER A 60 4.29 18.13 2.02
N LEU A 61 3.30 18.69 1.33
CA LEU A 61 1.89 18.28 1.49
C LEU A 61 1.64 16.84 1.04
N LYS A 62 2.19 16.41 -0.10
CA LYS A 62 2.08 15.01 -0.55
C LYS A 62 2.65 14.03 0.45
N LEU A 63 3.85 14.30 0.96
CA LEU A 63 4.49 13.46 1.97
C LEU A 63 3.72 13.48 3.29
N ALA A 64 3.21 14.63 3.72
CA ALA A 64 2.41 14.75 4.91
C ALA A 64 1.14 13.91 4.84
N ILE A 65 0.43 13.96 3.71
CA ILE A 65 -0.79 13.15 3.49
C ILE A 65 -0.44 11.66 3.49
N MET A 66 0.61 11.25 2.76
CA MET A 66 1.06 9.87 2.73
C MET A 66 1.44 9.36 4.13
N SER A 67 2.27 10.11 4.85
CA SER A 67 2.67 9.75 6.21
C SER A 67 1.47 9.74 7.16
N GLY A 68 0.52 10.67 6.99
CA GLY A 68 -0.73 10.70 7.72
C GLY A 68 -1.57 9.44 7.51
N ILE A 69 -1.66 8.94 6.28
CA ILE A 69 -2.35 7.67 5.96
C ILE A 69 -1.64 6.50 6.66
N VAL A 70 -0.30 6.43 6.57
CA VAL A 70 0.49 5.35 7.20
C VAL A 70 0.30 5.36 8.72
N LEU A 71 0.40 6.51 9.37
CA LEU A 71 0.24 6.65 10.82
C LEU A 71 -1.21 6.39 11.28
N SER A 72 -2.19 6.74 10.46
CA SER A 72 -3.61 6.50 10.77
C SER A 72 -4.07 5.09 10.41
N SER A 73 -3.24 4.27 9.78
CA SER A 73 -3.62 2.91 9.33
C SER A 73 -4.25 2.05 10.43
N PRO A 74 -3.80 2.02 11.71
CA PRO A 74 -4.46 1.24 12.74
C PRO A 74 -5.91 1.68 12.98
N VAL A 75 -6.16 3.01 12.94
CA VAL A 75 -7.50 3.57 13.13
C VAL A 75 -8.37 3.30 11.90
N ILE A 76 -7.80 3.39 10.69
CA ILE A 76 -8.49 3.06 9.44
C ILE A 76 -8.97 1.60 9.48
N PHE A 77 -8.06 0.66 9.73
CA PHE A 77 -8.39 -0.77 9.79
C PHE A 77 -9.40 -1.08 10.89
N PHE A 78 -9.26 -0.47 12.07
CA PHE A 78 -10.21 -0.64 13.16
C PHE A 78 -11.63 -0.16 12.79
N ASN A 79 -11.76 0.97 12.10
CA ASN A 79 -13.06 1.47 11.65
C ASN A 79 -13.66 0.60 10.54
N ILE A 80 -12.84 0.09 9.60
CA ILE A 80 -13.28 -0.87 8.58
C ILE A 80 -13.77 -2.16 9.26
N TRP A 81 -13.02 -2.70 10.21
CA TRP A 81 -13.43 -3.88 10.99
C TRP A 81 -14.74 -3.66 11.72
N MET A 82 -14.91 -2.55 12.40
CA MET A 82 -16.14 -2.24 13.11
C MET A 82 -17.36 -2.11 12.18
N PHE A 83 -17.14 -1.68 10.93
CA PHE A 83 -18.20 -1.62 9.91
C PHE A 83 -18.59 -3.00 9.38
N VAL A 84 -17.63 -3.89 9.21
CA VAL A 84 -17.84 -5.26 8.67
C VAL A 84 -18.34 -6.22 9.75
N SER A 85 -17.88 -6.09 10.99
CA SER A 85 -18.14 -6.98 12.11
C SER A 85 -19.62 -7.28 12.39
N PRO A 86 -20.58 -6.33 12.30
CA PRO A 86 -21.99 -6.62 12.57
C PRO A 86 -22.65 -7.55 11.54
N ALA A 87 -22.08 -7.68 10.34
CA ALA A 87 -22.59 -8.57 9.28
C ALA A 87 -22.19 -10.05 9.47
N LEU A 88 -21.35 -10.36 10.48
CA LEU A 88 -20.71 -11.66 10.69
C LEU A 88 -21.31 -12.42 11.87
N LYS A 89 -21.26 -13.76 11.79
CA LYS A 89 -21.60 -14.63 12.91
C LYS A 89 -20.58 -14.51 14.04
N PHE A 90 -20.99 -14.80 15.27
CA PHE A 90 -20.12 -14.63 16.45
C PHE A 90 -18.80 -15.41 16.35
N THR A 91 -18.84 -16.64 15.84
CA THR A 91 -17.64 -17.48 15.62
C THR A 91 -16.69 -16.93 14.56
N GLU A 92 -17.21 -16.26 13.55
CA GLU A 92 -16.44 -15.64 12.47
C GLU A 92 -15.79 -14.33 12.94
N ARG A 93 -16.40 -13.65 13.91
CA ARG A 93 -15.95 -12.35 14.43
C ARG A 93 -14.56 -12.40 15.05
N VAL A 94 -14.23 -13.47 15.79
CA VAL A 94 -12.90 -13.66 16.39
C VAL A 94 -11.82 -13.82 15.31
N VAL A 95 -12.09 -14.69 14.31
CA VAL A 95 -11.17 -14.93 13.19
C VAL A 95 -10.92 -13.63 12.43
N ILE A 96 -11.96 -12.88 12.13
CA ILE A 96 -11.86 -11.64 11.38
C ILE A 96 -11.17 -10.54 12.20
N THR A 97 -11.31 -10.51 13.53
CA THR A 97 -10.54 -9.60 14.38
C THR A 97 -9.04 -9.85 14.23
N ILE A 98 -8.62 -11.12 14.24
CA ILE A 98 -7.22 -11.50 14.05
C ILE A 98 -6.75 -11.08 12.65
N ILE A 99 -7.58 -11.31 11.62
CA ILE A 99 -7.28 -10.97 10.22
C ILE A 99 -7.07 -9.45 10.06
N PHE A 100 -7.94 -8.62 10.64
CA PHE A 100 -7.79 -7.16 10.56
C PHE A 100 -6.58 -6.65 11.35
N THR A 101 -6.27 -7.25 12.50
CA THR A 101 -5.04 -6.92 13.24
C THR A 101 -3.80 -7.28 12.40
N LEU A 102 -3.83 -8.43 11.73
CA LEU A 102 -2.79 -8.83 10.79
C LEU A 102 -2.69 -7.85 9.60
N GLY A 103 -3.82 -7.31 9.13
CA GLY A 103 -3.85 -6.29 8.09
C GLY A 103 -3.02 -5.06 8.46
N VAL A 104 -3.21 -4.49 9.64
CA VAL A 104 -2.37 -3.36 10.09
C VAL A 104 -0.88 -3.70 10.00
N VAL A 105 -0.50 -4.89 10.46
CA VAL A 105 0.90 -5.34 10.41
C VAL A 105 1.39 -5.50 8.98
N LEU A 106 0.59 -6.13 8.11
CA LEU A 106 0.94 -6.32 6.71
C LEU A 106 1.04 -4.99 5.96
N PHE A 107 0.13 -4.05 6.18
CA PHE A 107 0.20 -2.72 5.59
C PHE A 107 1.52 -2.01 5.96
N LEU A 108 1.87 -2.00 7.24
CA LEU A 108 3.12 -1.40 7.70
C LEU A 108 4.34 -2.13 7.14
N MET A 109 4.30 -3.47 7.07
CA MET A 109 5.34 -4.26 6.41
C MET A 109 5.48 -3.92 4.93
N GLY A 110 4.36 -3.68 4.23
CA GLY A 110 4.36 -3.21 2.83
C GLY A 110 5.05 -1.87 2.67
N CYS A 111 4.78 -0.91 3.56
CA CYS A 111 5.45 0.38 3.58
C CYS A 111 6.96 0.24 3.88
N ILE A 112 7.33 -0.60 4.85
CA ILE A 112 8.73 -0.89 5.20
C ILE A 112 9.44 -1.56 4.02
N PHE A 113 8.81 -2.52 3.36
CA PHE A 113 9.33 -3.20 2.19
C PHE A 113 9.57 -2.22 1.02
N ALA A 114 8.63 -1.31 0.78
CA ALA A 114 8.80 -0.25 -0.22
C ALA A 114 10.02 0.62 0.11
N TYR A 115 10.16 1.06 1.36
CA TYR A 115 11.22 1.96 1.80
C TYR A 115 12.62 1.34 1.73
N TYR A 116 12.79 0.12 2.27
CA TYR A 116 14.10 -0.50 2.40
C TYR A 116 14.55 -1.34 1.21
N ILE A 117 13.61 -1.83 0.39
CA ILE A 117 13.90 -2.77 -0.69
C ILE A 117 13.60 -2.15 -2.05
N ILE A 118 12.34 -1.76 -2.31
CA ILE A 118 11.94 -1.36 -3.66
C ILE A 118 12.56 -0.03 -4.06
N ILE A 119 12.41 1.02 -3.23
CA ILE A 119 12.90 2.36 -3.56
C ILE A 119 14.42 2.36 -3.80
N PRO A 120 15.27 1.82 -2.90
CA PRO A 120 16.71 1.78 -3.15
C PRO A 120 17.09 0.97 -4.39
N PHE A 121 16.39 -0.14 -4.65
CA PHE A 121 16.67 -1.00 -5.79
C PHE A 121 16.36 -0.32 -7.12
N VAL A 122 15.21 0.34 -7.23
CA VAL A 122 14.80 1.10 -8.42
C VAL A 122 15.71 2.30 -8.64
N LEU A 123 16.04 3.05 -7.59
CA LEU A 123 16.94 4.20 -7.68
C LEU A 123 18.35 3.79 -8.13
N LYS A 124 18.88 2.70 -7.57
CA LYS A 124 20.19 2.17 -7.97
C LYS A 124 20.22 1.84 -9.45
N PHE A 125 19.18 1.20 -9.98
CA PHE A 125 19.07 0.89 -11.40
C PHE A 125 19.11 2.15 -12.27
N PHE A 126 18.40 3.21 -11.90
CA PHE A 126 18.42 4.48 -12.66
C PHE A 126 19.78 5.15 -12.64
N VAL A 127 20.52 5.09 -11.53
CA VAL A 127 21.90 5.62 -11.47
C VAL A 127 22.80 4.84 -12.39
N GLU A 128 22.79 3.50 -12.30
CA GLU A 128 23.67 2.63 -13.07
C GLU A 128 23.35 2.65 -14.58
N SER A 129 22.07 2.79 -14.96
CA SER A 129 21.67 2.86 -16.36
C SER A 129 22.05 4.17 -17.05
N ASN A 130 22.23 5.24 -16.29
CA ASN A 130 22.59 6.57 -16.82
C ASN A 130 24.10 6.87 -16.75
N SER A 131 24.96 5.87 -16.57
CA SER A 131 26.39 6.00 -16.47
C SER A 131 27.10 6.29 -17.80
N ILE A 132 26.57 7.24 -18.59
CA ILE A 132 27.36 7.95 -19.57
C ILE A 132 28.24 8.93 -18.77
N SER A 133 29.53 8.66 -18.69
CA SER A 133 30.52 9.21 -17.75
C SER A 133 30.67 10.73 -17.71
N GLU A 134 29.95 11.49 -18.52
CA GLU A 134 30.01 12.95 -18.58
C GLU A 134 28.71 13.66 -18.18
N LEU A 135 27.58 12.94 -17.99
CA LEU A 135 26.31 13.53 -17.63
C LEU A 135 26.04 13.41 -16.13
N GLN A 136 25.84 14.53 -15.45
CA GLN A 136 25.35 14.54 -14.08
C GLN A 136 23.84 14.32 -14.09
N ALA A 137 23.39 13.28 -13.38
CA ALA A 137 21.95 13.01 -13.25
C ALA A 137 21.31 14.06 -12.32
N TYR A 138 20.55 14.99 -12.91
CA TYR A 138 19.70 15.92 -12.20
C TYR A 138 18.29 15.32 -12.11
N VAL A 139 17.81 15.12 -10.89
CA VAL A 139 16.46 14.57 -10.64
C VAL A 139 15.59 15.66 -10.05
N THR A 140 14.41 15.86 -10.61
CA THR A 140 13.45 16.79 -10.03
C THR A 140 12.92 16.22 -8.73
N LEU A 141 12.88 17.04 -7.68
CA LEU A 141 12.33 16.65 -6.37
C LEU A 141 10.88 16.17 -6.50
N GLU A 142 10.13 16.81 -7.40
CA GLU A 142 8.73 16.43 -7.71
C GLU A 142 8.59 15.00 -8.23
N GLY A 143 9.38 14.64 -9.23
CA GLY A 143 9.39 13.28 -9.80
C GLY A 143 9.80 12.25 -8.76
N TYR A 144 10.85 12.53 -8.01
CA TYR A 144 11.38 11.66 -6.97
C TYR A 144 10.34 11.36 -5.88
N ILE A 145 9.75 12.38 -5.28
CA ILE A 145 8.75 12.22 -4.21
C ILE A 145 7.49 11.56 -4.77
N SER A 146 7.06 11.89 -5.99
CA SER A 146 5.87 11.27 -6.58
C SER A 146 6.04 9.76 -6.77
N ILE A 147 7.21 9.31 -7.22
CA ILE A 147 7.54 7.87 -7.33
C ILE A 147 7.51 7.20 -5.95
N ILE A 148 8.14 7.81 -4.96
CA ILE A 148 8.18 7.28 -3.59
C ILE A 148 6.77 7.12 -3.02
N VAL A 149 5.94 8.16 -3.10
CA VAL A 149 4.55 8.14 -2.63
C VAL A 149 3.75 7.03 -3.33
N SER A 150 3.95 6.88 -4.65
CA SER A 150 3.30 5.81 -5.41
C SER A 150 3.70 4.42 -4.93
N PHE A 151 4.98 4.19 -4.65
CA PHE A 151 5.44 2.90 -4.10
C PHE A 151 4.89 2.62 -2.69
N PHE A 152 4.85 3.61 -1.81
CA PHE A 152 4.29 3.42 -0.47
C PHE A 152 2.81 3.03 -0.53
N ILE A 153 2.01 3.72 -1.34
CA ILE A 153 0.59 3.43 -1.53
C ILE A 153 0.43 2.04 -2.14
N ALA A 154 1.17 1.76 -3.21
CA ALA A 154 1.05 0.50 -3.92
C ALA A 154 1.40 -0.70 -3.05
N PHE A 155 2.58 -0.70 -2.42
CA PHE A 155 3.01 -1.83 -1.60
C PHE A 155 2.23 -1.92 -0.29
N GLY A 156 1.84 -0.80 0.31
CA GLY A 156 0.91 -0.82 1.44
C GLY A 156 -0.38 -1.56 1.09
N LEU A 157 -1.01 -1.24 -0.04
CA LEU A 157 -2.24 -1.89 -0.49
C LEU A 157 -2.04 -3.33 -0.97
N VAL A 158 -0.94 -3.63 -1.65
CA VAL A 158 -0.67 -4.98 -2.16
C VAL A 158 -0.40 -5.97 -1.05
N PHE A 159 0.22 -5.53 0.05
CA PHE A 159 0.42 -6.37 1.22
C PHE A 159 -0.91 -6.73 1.93
N GLU A 160 -2.00 -6.01 1.63
CA GLU A 160 -3.35 -6.35 2.09
C GLU A 160 -4.02 -7.49 1.30
N LEU A 161 -3.48 -7.89 0.15
CA LEU A 161 -4.08 -8.95 -0.67
C LEU A 161 -4.38 -10.23 0.13
N PRO A 162 -3.49 -10.76 1.01
CA PRO A 162 -3.79 -11.94 1.82
C PRO A 162 -5.02 -11.76 2.70
N VAL A 163 -5.16 -10.59 3.31
CA VAL A 163 -6.28 -10.24 4.20
C VAL A 163 -7.57 -10.13 3.39
N VAL A 164 -7.53 -9.37 2.30
CA VAL A 164 -8.70 -9.12 1.45
C VAL A 164 -9.23 -10.42 0.85
N LEU A 165 -8.36 -11.25 0.26
CA LEU A 165 -8.77 -12.50 -0.37
C LEU A 165 -9.33 -13.50 0.66
N LEU A 166 -8.72 -13.59 1.84
CA LEU A 166 -9.20 -14.45 2.92
C LEU A 166 -10.55 -13.96 3.46
N CYS A 167 -10.74 -12.66 3.62
CA CYS A 167 -12.03 -12.09 4.03
C CYS A 167 -13.15 -12.39 3.01
N LEU A 168 -12.86 -12.30 1.71
CA LEU A 168 -13.82 -12.63 0.65
C LEU A 168 -14.21 -14.11 0.65
N ASP A 169 -13.28 -15.01 0.98
CA ASP A 169 -13.54 -16.44 1.11
C ASP A 169 -14.40 -16.75 2.34
N ILE A 170 -14.07 -16.20 3.49
CA ILE A 170 -14.85 -16.37 4.74
C ILE A 170 -16.26 -15.80 4.59
N ALA A 171 -16.39 -14.64 3.95
CA ALA A 171 -17.70 -14.03 3.67
C ALA A 171 -18.53 -14.80 2.61
N GLY A 172 -17.95 -15.83 1.98
CA GLY A 172 -18.61 -16.63 0.96
C GLY A 172 -18.85 -15.92 -0.38
N ILE A 173 -18.24 -14.74 -0.57
CA ILE A 173 -18.36 -13.92 -1.79
C ILE A 173 -17.60 -14.55 -2.95
N ALA A 174 -16.34 -14.95 -2.68
CA ALA A 174 -15.49 -15.58 -3.69
C ALA A 174 -14.60 -16.64 -3.05
N ARG A 175 -14.73 -17.89 -3.50
CA ARG A 175 -13.93 -19.00 -2.99
C ARG A 175 -12.53 -19.03 -3.60
N ARG A 176 -11.57 -19.62 -2.89
CA ARG A 176 -10.19 -19.82 -3.37
C ARG A 176 -10.14 -20.36 -4.81
N LYS A 177 -11.01 -21.31 -5.18
CA LYS A 177 -11.05 -21.88 -6.53
C LYS A 177 -11.27 -20.83 -7.62
N THR A 178 -12.07 -19.80 -7.35
CA THR A 178 -12.32 -18.68 -8.26
C THR A 178 -11.02 -17.92 -8.51
N PHE A 179 -10.28 -17.57 -7.46
CA PHE A 179 -9.00 -16.85 -7.58
C PHE A 179 -7.93 -17.69 -8.28
N VAL A 180 -7.86 -18.99 -8.01
CA VAL A 180 -6.96 -19.92 -8.71
C VAL A 180 -7.24 -19.95 -10.22
N ASN A 181 -8.49 -19.97 -10.62
CA ASN A 181 -8.88 -19.93 -12.02
C ASN A 181 -8.58 -18.57 -12.69
N MET A 182 -8.57 -17.50 -11.90
CA MET A 182 -8.34 -16.14 -12.37
C MET A 182 -6.85 -15.72 -12.31
N ARG A 183 -5.91 -16.63 -12.00
CA ARG A 183 -4.47 -16.34 -11.90
C ARG A 183 -3.93 -15.54 -13.08
N LYS A 184 -4.26 -15.95 -14.31
CA LYS A 184 -3.81 -15.26 -15.53
C LYS A 184 -4.26 -13.81 -15.57
N PHE A 185 -5.52 -13.56 -15.21
CA PHE A 185 -6.06 -12.19 -15.14
C PHE A 185 -5.43 -11.39 -14.01
N ALA A 186 -5.20 -12.01 -12.84
CA ALA A 186 -4.54 -11.34 -11.72
C ALA A 186 -3.12 -10.89 -12.09
N ILE A 187 -2.34 -11.73 -12.77
CA ILE A 187 -0.99 -11.38 -13.24
C ILE A 187 -1.06 -10.20 -14.23
N VAL A 188 -2.01 -10.22 -15.18
CA VAL A 188 -2.17 -9.11 -16.13
C VAL A 188 -2.52 -7.81 -15.40
N ILE A 189 -3.45 -7.87 -14.43
CA ILE A 189 -3.81 -6.70 -13.61
C ILE A 189 -2.59 -6.19 -12.82
N ILE A 190 -1.82 -7.09 -12.22
CA ILE A 190 -0.60 -6.74 -11.49
C ILE A 190 0.40 -6.04 -12.43
N CYS A 191 0.61 -6.54 -13.64
CA CYS A 191 1.49 -5.89 -14.61
C CYS A 191 0.99 -4.49 -15.00
N ILE A 192 -0.32 -4.33 -15.21
CA ILE A 192 -0.92 -3.02 -15.51
C ILE A 192 -0.72 -2.06 -14.34
N VAL A 193 -1.03 -2.49 -13.12
CA VAL A 193 -0.87 -1.68 -11.90
C VAL A 193 0.59 -1.29 -11.70
N SER A 194 1.53 -2.24 -11.86
CA SER A 194 2.97 -1.97 -11.79
C SER A 194 3.39 -0.93 -12.81
N GLY A 195 2.91 -1.03 -14.07
CA GLY A 195 3.25 -0.08 -15.12
C GLY A 195 2.68 1.34 -14.91
N ILE A 196 1.58 1.46 -14.16
CA ILE A 196 1.01 2.78 -13.78
C ILE A 196 1.84 3.43 -12.65
N ILE A 197 2.35 2.61 -11.71
CA ILE A 197 3.07 3.08 -10.52
C ILE A 197 4.51 3.44 -10.85
N THR A 198 5.15 2.65 -11.71
CA THR A 198 6.56 2.82 -12.07
C THR A 198 6.72 3.75 -13.27
N PRO A 199 7.90 4.38 -13.44
CA PRO A 199 8.25 5.00 -14.70
C PRO A 199 8.10 4.01 -15.86
N PRO A 200 7.90 4.51 -17.11
CA PRO A 200 7.64 3.65 -18.27
C PRO A 200 8.91 2.91 -18.74
N ASP A 201 9.44 2.03 -17.91
CA ASP A 201 10.57 1.15 -18.22
C ASP A 201 10.27 -0.30 -17.81
N VAL A 202 10.81 -1.26 -18.57
CA VAL A 202 10.53 -2.69 -18.39
C VAL A 202 11.15 -3.23 -17.11
N PHE A 203 12.29 -2.69 -16.69
CA PHE A 203 12.99 -3.17 -15.51
C PHE A 203 12.22 -2.84 -14.22
N SER A 204 11.85 -1.57 -14.02
CA SER A 204 11.07 -1.15 -12.85
C SER A 204 9.71 -1.83 -12.80
N LEU A 205 9.08 -2.06 -13.96
CA LEU A 205 7.83 -2.83 -14.04
C LEU A 205 8.02 -4.26 -13.50
N ILE A 206 9.04 -4.98 -13.97
CA ILE A 206 9.30 -6.36 -13.54
C ILE A 206 9.63 -6.42 -12.05
N VAL A 207 10.50 -5.54 -11.58
CA VAL A 207 10.92 -5.46 -10.17
C VAL A 207 9.74 -5.22 -9.24
N THR A 208 8.79 -4.42 -9.67
CA THR A 208 7.58 -4.12 -8.90
C THR A 208 6.54 -5.23 -9.01
N ALA A 209 6.38 -5.83 -10.19
CA ALA A 209 5.39 -6.88 -10.43
C ALA A 209 5.73 -8.20 -9.71
N ILE A 210 7.01 -8.59 -9.64
CA ILE A 210 7.43 -9.86 -9.03
C ILE A 210 6.96 -9.98 -7.56
N PRO A 211 7.24 -9.04 -6.65
CA PRO A 211 6.74 -9.11 -5.27
C PRO A 211 5.22 -9.15 -5.19
N MET A 212 4.52 -8.41 -6.06
CA MET A 212 3.06 -8.41 -6.10
C MET A 212 2.49 -9.79 -6.48
N VAL A 213 3.10 -10.47 -7.46
CA VAL A 213 2.71 -11.84 -7.86
C VAL A 213 3.00 -12.82 -6.73
N ILE A 214 4.14 -12.70 -6.06
CA ILE A 214 4.50 -13.55 -4.92
C ILE A 214 3.46 -13.38 -3.79
N LEU A 215 3.06 -12.16 -3.47
CA LEU A 215 2.05 -11.89 -2.45
C LEU A 215 0.67 -12.42 -2.84
N PHE A 216 0.30 -12.35 -4.11
CA PHE A 216 -0.93 -12.96 -4.61
C PHE A 216 -0.91 -14.49 -4.44
N GLU A 217 0.17 -15.17 -4.83
CA GLU A 217 0.30 -16.63 -4.66
C GLU A 217 0.36 -17.01 -3.16
N LEU A 218 1.05 -16.22 -2.33
CA LEU A 218 1.06 -16.41 -0.88
C LEU A 218 -0.36 -16.31 -0.30
N SER A 219 -1.17 -15.39 -0.80
CA SER A 219 -2.58 -15.25 -0.41
C SER A 219 -3.37 -16.52 -0.71
N LEU A 220 -3.21 -17.08 -1.91
CA LEU A 220 -3.85 -18.34 -2.31
C LEU A 220 -3.40 -19.53 -1.45
N PHE A 221 -2.12 -19.53 -1.04
CA PHE A 221 -1.58 -20.54 -0.14
C PHE A 221 -2.16 -20.43 1.27
N ILE A 222 -2.29 -19.23 1.82
CA ILE A 222 -2.94 -18.97 3.12
C ILE A 222 -4.40 -19.44 3.09
N MET A 223 -5.15 -19.11 2.03
CA MET A 223 -6.52 -19.57 1.86
C MET A 223 -6.60 -21.11 1.81
N TYR A 224 -5.65 -21.77 1.15
CA TYR A 224 -5.58 -23.23 1.14
C TYR A 224 -5.38 -23.83 2.52
N LEU A 225 -4.49 -23.25 3.31
CA LEU A 225 -4.27 -23.71 4.70
C LEU A 225 -5.52 -23.51 5.56
N TYR A 226 -6.19 -22.36 5.41
CA TYR A 226 -7.43 -22.06 6.11
C TYR A 226 -8.54 -23.07 5.76
N GLU A 227 -8.77 -23.35 4.47
CA GLU A 227 -9.73 -24.35 4.02
C GLU A 227 -9.44 -25.75 4.61
N LYS A 228 -8.14 -26.14 4.66
CA LYS A 228 -7.73 -27.45 5.18
C LYS A 228 -7.98 -27.59 6.68
N ILE A 229 -7.78 -26.52 7.45
CA ILE A 229 -8.03 -26.49 8.89
C ILE A 229 -9.52 -26.51 9.17
N THR A 230 -10.31 -25.70 8.45
CA THR A 230 -11.75 -25.54 8.68
C THR A 230 -12.57 -26.76 8.24
N LYS A 231 -12.13 -27.50 7.19
CA LYS A 231 -12.78 -28.75 6.75
C LYS A 231 -12.45 -29.97 7.61
N LYS A 232 -11.50 -29.86 8.53
CA LYS A 232 -11.11 -30.95 9.43
C LYS A 232 -11.88 -30.95 10.75
N ASN A 233 -12.63 -29.88 11.00
CA ASN A 233 -13.58 -29.74 12.10
C ASN A 233 -15.02 -29.76 11.58
#